data_d2d89e8068d71a49e5af75f8f9cec02f
#
_entry.id   d2d89e8068d71a49e5af75f8f9cec02f
#
_cell.length_a   1.000
_cell.length_b   1.000
_cell.length_c   1.000
_cell.angle_alpha   90.00
_cell.angle_beta   90.00
_cell.angle_gamma   90.00
#
_symmetry.space_group_name_H-M   'P 1'
#
loop_
_entity.id
_entity.type
_entity.pdbx_description
1 polymer ?
#
loop_
_entity_poly.entity_id
_entity_poly.type
_entity_poly.pdbx_seq_one_letter_code
_entity_poly.pdbx_strand_id
1 'polypeptide(L)'
;MSDFFYSWLKRSLDEIHPTLFAADLSPKDQECVSLAHRAAMYRNKDKTWFEATMKLACGECRRFTKPSGIGVFVFANKETSGWEAMLGALVSSGWIITAAWPIDTEMGTRLRARNSAVLASSVHLVCRPRETANEGTQVADVGDWRDVLAELPRRIGEWMPRLASEGIVGADAIFACLGPALEIFSRHAHVEKASGEEVTLKEYLEYVWAAVAKEALNMIFEGGDATGLEEDARLTAMWLWTISTGTNGDIAEEIEDEQGEEDTDTKGKLDGFVLEYDAARKIAQGLGAHLEQLTSLVELHGERARLLPVAERTNYLFGKGEGTAPTKRKGKPKQLSLLEAMGEADTEGAWGEKNASKVGNTVLDRIHQSLILFAAGRGEALKRFLVDEGVGQDQRFWRLAQALSALYPKGTDERRWVEGVLARKKGLGF
;
A
#
# COMPACT_ATOMS: atom_id res chain seq x y z
N MET A 1 -18.55 21.91 -0.67
CA MET A 1 -17.30 22.56 -1.16
C MET A 1 -17.55 23.39 -2.42
N SER A 2 -18.29 22.91 -3.41
CA SER A 2 -18.62 23.66 -4.64
C SER A 2 -19.27 25.02 -4.36
N ASP A 3 -20.27 25.10 -3.46
CA ASP A 3 -20.90 26.37 -3.09
C ASP A 3 -19.96 27.36 -2.42
N PHE A 4 -18.97 26.87 -1.68
CA PHE A 4 -17.94 27.73 -1.09
C PHE A 4 -17.15 28.46 -2.16
N PHE A 5 -16.61 27.71 -3.13
CA PHE A 5 -15.86 28.33 -4.23
C PHE A 5 -16.76 29.17 -5.13
N TYR A 6 -17.98 28.71 -5.42
CA TYR A 6 -18.96 29.43 -6.22
C TYR A 6 -19.24 30.82 -5.63
N SER A 7 -19.42 30.92 -4.31
CA SER A 7 -19.68 32.20 -3.64
C SER A 7 -18.55 33.22 -3.84
N TRP A 8 -17.28 32.76 -3.81
CA TRP A 8 -16.14 33.62 -4.08
C TRP A 8 -16.01 33.98 -5.56
N LEU A 9 -16.19 33.03 -6.45
CA LEU A 9 -16.14 33.26 -7.89
C LEU A 9 -17.26 34.20 -8.35
N LYS A 10 -18.48 34.02 -7.81
CA LYS A 10 -19.61 34.90 -8.09
C LYS A 10 -19.26 36.34 -7.72
N ARG A 11 -18.71 36.61 -6.52
CA ARG A 11 -18.32 37.95 -6.11
C ARG A 11 -17.24 38.59 -6.99
N SER A 12 -16.37 37.79 -7.57
CA SER A 12 -15.22 38.27 -8.35
C SER A 12 -15.51 38.40 -9.85
N LEU A 13 -16.43 37.58 -10.38
CA LEU A 13 -16.61 37.36 -11.82
C LEU A 13 -18.03 37.60 -12.33
N ASP A 14 -19.01 37.91 -11.46
CA ASP A 14 -20.42 38.07 -11.84
C ASP A 14 -20.61 39.18 -12.89
N GLU A 15 -19.90 40.30 -12.75
CA GLU A 15 -19.95 41.42 -13.71
C GLU A 15 -19.35 41.02 -15.08
N ILE A 16 -18.40 40.11 -15.12
CA ILE A 16 -17.74 39.65 -16.35
C ILE A 16 -18.50 38.50 -17.02
N HIS A 17 -19.08 37.62 -16.21
CA HIS A 17 -19.76 36.40 -16.65
C HIS A 17 -21.14 36.22 -15.99
N PRO A 18 -22.08 37.16 -16.15
CA PRO A 18 -23.34 37.16 -15.42
C PRO A 18 -24.21 35.91 -15.68
N THR A 19 -24.10 35.33 -16.86
CA THR A 19 -24.86 34.10 -17.20
C THR A 19 -24.39 32.87 -16.45
N LEU A 20 -23.09 32.80 -16.07
CA LEU A 20 -22.53 31.69 -15.33
C LEU A 20 -22.85 31.77 -13.85
N PHE A 21 -23.08 32.96 -13.32
CA PHE A 21 -23.32 33.24 -11.91
C PHE A 21 -24.76 33.71 -11.60
N ALA A 22 -25.72 33.46 -12.51
CA ALA A 22 -27.08 33.84 -12.33
C ALA A 22 -27.81 33.18 -11.15
N ALA A 23 -27.40 31.95 -10.80
CA ALA A 23 -27.94 31.21 -9.66
C ALA A 23 -27.29 31.64 -8.34
N ASP A 24 -27.98 31.39 -7.21
CA ASP A 24 -27.40 31.67 -5.88
C ASP A 24 -26.43 30.60 -5.40
N LEU A 25 -26.58 29.37 -5.87
CA LEU A 25 -25.72 28.23 -5.55
C LEU A 25 -25.23 27.55 -6.83
N SER A 26 -24.15 26.79 -6.72
CA SER A 26 -23.64 25.98 -7.84
C SER A 26 -24.68 24.98 -8.32
N PRO A 27 -24.80 24.72 -9.65
CA PRO A 27 -25.79 23.82 -10.21
C PRO A 27 -25.47 22.35 -9.83
N LYS A 28 -26.22 21.81 -8.86
CA LYS A 28 -26.00 20.47 -8.29
C LYS A 28 -26.31 19.34 -9.27
N ASP A 29 -27.21 19.58 -10.22
CA ASP A 29 -27.58 18.65 -11.28
C ASP A 29 -26.41 18.39 -12.25
N GLN A 30 -25.50 19.33 -12.42
CA GLN A 30 -24.34 19.25 -13.31
C GLN A 30 -23.05 18.79 -12.62
N GLU A 31 -23.03 18.72 -11.29
CA GLU A 31 -21.83 18.29 -10.57
C GLU A 31 -21.45 16.85 -10.89
N CYS A 32 -20.19 16.62 -11.30
CA CYS A 32 -19.62 15.29 -11.50
C CYS A 32 -19.19 14.69 -10.16
N VAL A 33 -20.12 14.01 -9.49
CA VAL A 33 -19.91 13.40 -8.17
C VAL A 33 -20.52 12.00 -8.12
N SER A 34 -20.01 11.13 -7.25
CA SER A 34 -20.61 9.80 -6.98
C SER A 34 -21.22 9.82 -5.57
N LEU A 35 -22.43 10.35 -5.44
CA LEU A 35 -23.08 10.60 -4.14
C LEU A 35 -24.57 10.13 -4.12
N ALA A 36 -24.95 9.14 -4.92
CA ALA A 36 -26.33 8.66 -5.04
C ALA A 36 -26.99 8.30 -3.68
N HIS A 37 -26.18 7.87 -2.70
CA HIS A 37 -26.64 7.47 -1.38
C HIS A 37 -26.82 8.62 -0.38
N ARG A 38 -26.34 9.84 -0.68
CA ARG A 38 -26.31 10.94 0.31
C ARG A 38 -27.55 11.82 0.31
N ALA A 39 -28.13 12.09 -0.86
CA ALA A 39 -29.31 12.97 -0.94
C ALA A 39 -30.13 12.67 -2.18
N ALA A 40 -31.43 12.97 -2.12
CA ALA A 40 -32.40 12.74 -3.22
C ALA A 40 -31.97 13.41 -4.53
N MET A 41 -31.35 14.60 -4.46
CA MET A 41 -30.86 15.34 -5.63
C MET A 41 -29.72 14.64 -6.38
N TYR A 42 -29.01 13.72 -5.72
CA TYR A 42 -27.91 12.95 -6.31
C TYR A 42 -28.31 11.51 -6.67
N ARG A 43 -29.59 11.13 -6.56
CA ARG A 43 -30.04 9.73 -6.75
C ARG A 43 -29.54 9.08 -8.03
N ASN A 44 -29.40 9.82 -9.11
CA ASN A 44 -28.94 9.33 -10.41
C ASN A 44 -27.42 9.43 -10.60
N LYS A 45 -26.69 9.90 -9.57
CA LYS A 45 -25.24 10.11 -9.62
C LYS A 45 -24.53 8.98 -8.89
N ASP A 46 -24.68 7.78 -9.45
CA ASP A 46 -23.96 6.59 -9.03
C ASP A 46 -22.53 6.55 -9.61
N LYS A 47 -21.82 5.46 -9.37
CA LYS A 47 -20.47 5.25 -9.87
C LYS A 47 -20.45 5.25 -11.41
N THR A 48 -21.40 4.60 -12.06
CA THR A 48 -21.46 4.49 -13.53
C THR A 48 -21.68 5.86 -14.16
N TRP A 49 -22.56 6.67 -13.60
CA TRP A 49 -22.77 8.04 -14.06
C TRP A 49 -21.53 8.90 -13.89
N PHE A 50 -20.82 8.76 -12.75
CA PHE A 50 -19.57 9.47 -12.48
C PHE A 50 -18.49 9.10 -13.50
N GLU A 51 -18.27 7.81 -13.77
CA GLU A 51 -17.30 7.33 -14.74
C GLU A 51 -17.58 7.83 -16.15
N ALA A 52 -18.85 7.77 -16.59
CA ALA A 52 -19.26 8.28 -17.89
C ALA A 52 -19.06 9.79 -18.02
N THR A 53 -19.43 10.56 -16.99
CA THR A 53 -19.29 12.02 -16.98
C THR A 53 -17.80 12.42 -16.93
N MET A 54 -16.98 11.73 -16.16
CA MET A 54 -15.53 11.96 -16.10
C MET A 54 -14.86 11.69 -17.47
N LYS A 55 -15.27 10.60 -18.14
CA LYS A 55 -14.81 10.31 -19.51
C LYS A 55 -15.13 11.45 -20.48
N LEU A 56 -16.33 12.01 -20.43
CA LEU A 56 -16.72 13.15 -21.26
C LEU A 56 -15.86 14.39 -20.95
N ALA A 57 -15.66 14.69 -19.66
CA ALA A 57 -14.81 15.81 -19.23
C ALA A 57 -13.37 15.65 -19.71
N CYS A 58 -12.77 14.47 -19.56
CA CYS A 58 -11.42 14.16 -20.06
C CYS A 58 -11.35 14.25 -21.59
N GLY A 59 -12.42 13.85 -22.30
CA GLY A 59 -12.54 13.98 -23.75
C GLY A 59 -12.56 15.44 -24.20
N GLU A 60 -13.30 16.30 -23.52
CA GLU A 60 -13.30 17.73 -23.80
C GLU A 60 -11.95 18.38 -23.50
N CYS A 61 -11.31 18.02 -22.39
CA CYS A 61 -9.93 18.46 -22.11
C CYS A 61 -8.98 18.09 -23.26
N ARG A 62 -9.08 16.86 -23.78
CA ARG A 62 -8.28 16.42 -24.94
C ARG A 62 -8.59 17.22 -26.18
N ARG A 63 -9.87 17.50 -26.46
CA ARG A 63 -10.28 18.29 -27.65
C ARG A 63 -9.68 19.69 -27.67
N PHE A 64 -9.54 20.34 -26.50
CA PHE A 64 -8.93 21.65 -26.38
C PHE A 64 -7.39 21.62 -26.37
N THR A 65 -6.79 20.49 -26.06
CA THR A 65 -5.33 20.37 -25.94
C THR A 65 -4.72 20.20 -27.34
N LYS A 66 -3.68 20.97 -27.65
CA LYS A 66 -2.92 20.79 -28.87
C LYS A 66 -2.32 19.38 -28.95
N PRO A 67 -2.11 18.81 -30.15
CA PRO A 67 -1.49 17.50 -30.31
C PRO A 67 -0.15 17.34 -29.56
N SER A 68 0.69 18.37 -29.55
CA SER A 68 1.95 18.40 -28.80
C SER A 68 1.82 18.87 -27.36
N GLY A 69 0.60 19.14 -26.89
CA GLY A 69 0.33 19.64 -25.56
C GLY A 69 0.49 18.59 -24.47
N ILE A 70 0.47 19.07 -23.24
CA ILE A 70 0.53 18.23 -22.02
C ILE A 70 -0.69 18.56 -21.18
N GLY A 71 -1.41 17.52 -20.73
CA GLY A 71 -2.43 17.59 -19.69
C GLY A 71 -1.86 17.09 -18.38
N VAL A 72 -2.22 17.74 -17.28
CA VAL A 72 -1.91 17.26 -15.93
C VAL A 72 -3.21 17.10 -15.17
N PHE A 73 -3.50 15.87 -14.73
CA PHE A 73 -4.69 15.55 -13.95
C PHE A 73 -4.27 15.25 -12.51
N VAL A 74 -4.74 16.07 -11.60
CA VAL A 74 -4.44 15.91 -10.17
C VAL A 74 -5.53 15.06 -9.52
N PHE A 75 -5.14 13.94 -8.94
CA PHE A 75 -6.08 12.99 -8.36
C PHE A 75 -5.56 12.40 -7.06
N ALA A 76 -6.45 12.27 -6.08
CA ALA A 76 -6.21 11.56 -4.83
C ALA A 76 -7.44 10.76 -4.46
N ASN A 77 -7.29 9.47 -4.27
CA ASN A 77 -8.35 8.60 -3.79
C ASN A 77 -7.74 7.48 -2.95
N LYS A 78 -8.42 7.10 -1.87
CA LYS A 78 -8.02 5.99 -1.02
C LYS A 78 -8.37 4.64 -1.64
N GLU A 79 -9.46 4.59 -2.40
CA GLU A 79 -9.98 3.37 -3.00
C GLU A 79 -9.37 3.16 -4.39
N THR A 80 -8.95 1.94 -4.66
CA THR A 80 -8.43 1.56 -5.97
C THR A 80 -9.49 1.65 -7.06
N SER A 81 -10.75 1.43 -6.70
CA SER A 81 -11.88 1.59 -7.63
C SER A 81 -12.01 3.01 -8.18
N GLY A 82 -11.67 4.02 -7.38
CA GLY A 82 -11.62 5.40 -7.82
C GLY A 82 -10.47 5.64 -8.80
N TRP A 83 -9.32 5.00 -8.58
CA TRP A 83 -8.19 5.02 -9.50
C TRP A 83 -8.52 4.35 -10.82
N GLU A 84 -9.12 3.16 -10.80
CA GLU A 84 -9.55 2.45 -12.02
C GLU A 84 -10.50 3.30 -12.85
N ALA A 85 -11.46 3.99 -12.21
CA ALA A 85 -12.40 4.87 -12.86
C ALA A 85 -11.70 6.08 -13.55
N MET A 86 -10.80 6.75 -12.83
CA MET A 86 -10.08 7.91 -13.36
C MET A 86 -9.14 7.54 -14.50
N LEU A 87 -8.33 6.49 -14.32
CA LEU A 87 -7.41 5.99 -15.35
C LEU A 87 -8.17 5.48 -16.57
N GLY A 88 -9.28 4.78 -16.37
CA GLY A 88 -10.16 4.32 -17.44
C GLY A 88 -10.77 5.47 -18.24
N ALA A 89 -11.19 6.55 -17.57
CA ALA A 89 -11.68 7.74 -18.22
C ALA A 89 -10.61 8.42 -19.10
N LEU A 90 -9.38 8.52 -18.61
CA LEU A 90 -8.26 9.08 -19.35
C LEU A 90 -7.91 8.25 -20.59
N VAL A 91 -7.65 6.94 -20.40
CA VAL A 91 -7.24 6.05 -21.51
C VAL A 91 -8.32 5.97 -22.57
N SER A 92 -9.60 5.82 -22.18
CA SER A 92 -10.73 5.70 -23.11
C SER A 92 -11.09 6.99 -23.81
N SER A 93 -10.66 8.16 -23.29
CA SER A 93 -10.82 9.46 -23.95
C SER A 93 -9.60 9.84 -24.82
N GLY A 94 -8.64 8.94 -25.01
CA GLY A 94 -7.51 9.10 -25.92
C GLY A 94 -6.32 9.88 -25.33
N TRP A 95 -6.11 9.77 -24.02
CA TRP A 95 -4.89 10.22 -23.37
C TRP A 95 -3.88 9.10 -23.22
N ILE A 96 -2.60 9.41 -23.43
CA ILE A 96 -1.46 8.57 -23.05
C ILE A 96 -0.95 9.07 -21.71
N ILE A 97 -0.92 8.21 -20.69
CA ILE A 97 -0.42 8.55 -19.36
C ILE A 97 1.08 8.27 -19.37
N THR A 98 1.90 9.32 -19.35
CA THR A 98 3.37 9.21 -19.52
C THR A 98 4.14 9.22 -18.20
N ALA A 99 3.57 9.80 -17.14
CA ALA A 99 4.17 9.81 -15.81
C ALA A 99 3.10 9.99 -14.73
N ALA A 100 3.42 9.59 -13.53
CA ALA A 100 2.63 9.83 -12.32
C ALA A 100 3.56 10.32 -11.21
N TRP A 101 3.31 11.52 -10.69
CA TRP A 101 4.15 12.15 -9.68
C TRP A 101 3.34 12.35 -8.40
N PRO A 102 3.63 11.63 -7.33
CA PRO A 102 3.08 11.92 -6.03
C PRO A 102 3.71 13.24 -5.52
N ILE A 103 2.86 14.18 -5.13
CA ILE A 103 3.28 15.46 -4.56
C ILE A 103 2.61 15.58 -3.21
N ASP A 104 3.39 15.74 -2.17
CA ASP A 104 2.89 15.93 -0.80
C ASP A 104 2.15 17.25 -0.70
N THR A 105 0.83 17.17 -0.70
CA THR A 105 -0.07 18.33 -0.61
C THR A 105 -0.84 18.35 0.70
N GLU A 106 -0.70 17.31 1.53
CA GLU A 106 -1.43 17.16 2.77
C GLU A 106 -0.51 17.47 3.96
N MET A 107 -0.95 18.36 4.84
CA MET A 107 -0.23 18.60 6.11
C MET A 107 -0.27 17.32 6.96
N GLY A 108 0.90 16.85 7.42
CA GLY A 108 1.05 15.69 8.31
C GLY A 108 0.33 15.80 9.65
N THR A 109 -0.21 16.99 9.98
CA THR A 109 -0.98 17.27 11.19
C THR A 109 -2.46 16.86 11.12
N ARG A 110 -2.97 16.39 9.96
CA ARG A 110 -4.35 15.90 9.87
C ARG A 110 -4.57 14.67 10.75
N LEU A 111 -5.50 14.77 11.69
CA LEU A 111 -5.91 13.69 12.62
C LEU A 111 -6.23 12.34 11.91
N ARG A 112 -6.64 12.38 10.63
CA ARG A 112 -6.93 11.20 9.80
C ARG A 112 -5.69 10.56 9.17
N ALA A 113 -4.54 11.24 9.13
CA ALA A 113 -3.28 10.70 8.62
C ALA A 113 -2.48 9.94 9.68
N ARG A 114 -2.84 10.12 10.97
CA ARG A 114 -2.19 9.40 12.06
C ARG A 114 -2.60 7.93 12.03
N ASN A 115 -1.63 7.04 11.86
CA ASN A 115 -1.77 5.57 11.89
C ASN A 115 -2.53 4.92 10.73
N SER A 116 -2.57 5.54 9.56
CA SER A 116 -3.08 4.92 8.34
C SER A 116 -2.07 5.18 7.22
N ALA A 117 -1.75 4.17 6.41
CA ALA A 117 -1.05 4.36 5.14
C ALA A 117 -2.01 5.04 4.14
N VAL A 118 -2.41 6.25 4.49
CA VAL A 118 -3.15 7.12 3.58
C VAL A 118 -2.11 7.74 2.67
N LEU A 119 -2.38 7.76 1.38
CA LEU A 119 -1.67 8.65 0.46
C LEU A 119 -1.62 10.05 1.08
N ALA A 120 -0.44 10.44 1.56
CA ALA A 120 -0.19 11.79 2.05
C ALA A 120 -0.13 12.77 0.87
N SER A 121 0.02 12.24 -0.34
CA SER A 121 0.23 12.96 -1.58
C SER A 121 -0.98 12.89 -2.51
N SER A 122 -1.20 13.95 -3.29
CA SER A 122 -1.98 13.87 -4.50
C SER A 122 -1.08 13.48 -5.67
N VAL A 123 -1.58 12.61 -6.55
CA VAL A 123 -0.83 12.15 -7.70
C VAL A 123 -1.16 13.02 -8.91
N HIS A 124 -0.13 13.55 -9.52
CA HIS A 124 -0.19 14.35 -10.76
C HIS A 124 0.07 13.43 -11.96
N LEU A 125 -1.01 13.03 -12.63
CA LEU A 125 -0.94 12.22 -13.83
C LEU A 125 -0.59 13.11 -15.03
N VAL A 126 0.59 12.92 -15.59
CA VAL A 126 1.05 13.65 -16.78
C VAL A 126 0.60 12.88 -18.01
N CYS A 127 -0.16 13.55 -18.87
CA CYS A 127 -0.79 12.94 -20.01
C CYS A 127 -0.46 13.70 -21.31
N ARG A 128 -0.39 12.96 -22.42
CA ARG A 128 -0.29 13.51 -23.77
C ARG A 128 -1.47 13.03 -24.61
N PRO A 129 -1.98 13.86 -25.54
CA PRO A 129 -2.95 13.39 -26.50
C PRO A 129 -2.41 12.22 -27.31
N ARG A 130 -3.16 11.11 -27.39
CA ARG A 130 -2.86 10.04 -28.34
C ARG A 130 -3.13 10.56 -29.74
N GLU A 131 -2.17 10.47 -30.64
CA GLU A 131 -2.35 10.85 -32.03
C GLU A 131 -3.39 9.91 -32.65
N THR A 132 -4.44 10.48 -33.20
CA THR A 132 -5.35 9.71 -34.05
C THR A 132 -4.63 9.52 -35.37
N ALA A 133 -4.57 8.29 -35.87
CA ALA A 133 -4.07 8.01 -37.21
C ALA A 133 -4.71 9.00 -38.18
N ASN A 134 -3.90 9.75 -38.92
CA ASN A 134 -4.37 10.63 -39.99
C ASN A 134 -5.17 9.76 -40.98
N GLU A 135 -6.25 10.32 -41.53
CA GLU A 135 -7.05 9.70 -42.56
C GLU A 135 -6.14 9.28 -43.73
N GLY A 136 -5.81 7.99 -43.80
CA GLY A 136 -4.94 7.43 -44.84
C GLY A 136 -4.04 6.29 -44.37
N THR A 137 -3.74 6.17 -43.08
CA THR A 137 -3.00 5.03 -42.55
C THR A 137 -3.95 4.16 -41.70
N GLN A 138 -4.55 3.16 -42.31
CA GLN A 138 -5.32 2.14 -41.64
C GLN A 138 -4.36 1.22 -40.88
N VAL A 139 -3.88 1.66 -39.74
CA VAL A 139 -3.48 0.74 -38.68
C VAL A 139 -4.23 1.23 -37.45
N ALA A 140 -5.34 0.57 -37.15
CA ALA A 140 -5.85 0.59 -35.79
C ALA A 140 -4.64 0.22 -34.92
N ASP A 141 -4.23 1.13 -34.03
CA ASP A 141 -3.06 0.94 -33.16
C ASP A 141 -3.44 -0.07 -32.07
N VAL A 142 -3.56 -1.34 -32.50
CA VAL A 142 -3.88 -2.50 -31.67
C VAL A 142 -2.59 -3.00 -31.07
N GLY A 143 -2.48 -2.98 -29.75
CA GLY A 143 -1.34 -3.53 -29.04
C GLY A 143 -1.43 -5.05 -28.89
N ASP A 144 -0.33 -5.78 -29.11
CA ASP A 144 -0.23 -7.20 -28.76
C ASP A 144 0.01 -7.33 -27.25
N TRP A 145 -0.86 -8.08 -26.58
CA TRP A 145 -0.78 -8.33 -25.15
C TRP A 145 0.57 -8.91 -24.69
N ARG A 146 1.20 -9.75 -25.49
CA ARG A 146 2.51 -10.34 -25.18
C ARG A 146 3.61 -9.28 -25.15
N ASP A 147 3.57 -8.33 -26.07
CA ASP A 147 4.56 -7.24 -26.13
C ASP A 147 4.38 -6.31 -24.95
N VAL A 148 3.14 -5.98 -24.60
CA VAL A 148 2.79 -5.17 -23.41
C VAL A 148 3.31 -5.83 -22.14
N LEU A 149 3.08 -7.14 -21.96
CA LEU A 149 3.57 -7.91 -20.80
C LEU A 149 5.09 -8.03 -20.77
N ALA A 150 5.76 -8.15 -21.92
CA ALA A 150 7.21 -8.24 -21.98
C ALA A 150 7.90 -6.91 -21.65
N GLU A 151 7.30 -5.77 -22.03
CA GLU A 151 7.85 -4.44 -21.75
C GLU A 151 7.69 -4.06 -20.27
N LEU A 152 6.60 -4.46 -19.61
CA LEU A 152 6.22 -4.03 -18.27
C LEU A 152 7.31 -4.25 -17.20
N PRO A 153 7.89 -5.45 -17.00
CA PRO A 153 8.92 -5.66 -15.98
C PRO A 153 10.17 -4.80 -16.20
N ARG A 154 10.58 -4.65 -17.46
CA ARG A 154 11.73 -3.81 -17.82
C ARG A 154 11.48 -2.35 -17.46
N ARG A 155 10.30 -1.84 -17.78
CA ARG A 155 9.93 -0.45 -17.49
C ARG A 155 9.86 -0.18 -15.98
N ILE A 156 9.27 -1.10 -15.21
CA ILE A 156 9.22 -0.99 -13.76
C ILE A 156 10.64 -1.04 -13.16
N GLY A 157 11.49 -1.98 -13.60
CA GLY A 157 12.88 -2.10 -13.13
C GLY A 157 13.76 -0.90 -13.48
N GLU A 158 13.44 -0.15 -14.53
CA GLU A 158 14.13 1.11 -14.86
C GLU A 158 13.67 2.27 -13.97
N TRP A 159 12.39 2.32 -13.61
CA TRP A 159 11.79 3.46 -12.89
C TRP A 159 11.89 3.34 -11.37
N MET A 160 11.67 2.16 -10.79
CA MET A 160 11.69 1.99 -9.33
C MET A 160 13.00 2.47 -8.66
N PRO A 161 14.21 2.12 -9.17
CA PRO A 161 15.44 2.63 -8.57
C PRO A 161 15.60 4.15 -8.69
N ARG A 162 15.11 4.75 -9.78
CA ARG A 162 15.14 6.21 -9.96
C ARG A 162 14.23 6.90 -8.96
N LEU A 163 13.01 6.39 -8.76
CA LEU A 163 12.07 6.91 -7.78
C LEU A 163 12.65 6.83 -6.36
N ALA A 164 13.27 5.69 -6.03
CA ALA A 164 13.93 5.52 -4.74
C ALA A 164 15.09 6.50 -4.52
N SER A 165 15.88 6.81 -5.56
CA SER A 165 16.96 7.80 -5.50
C SER A 165 16.46 9.23 -5.24
N GLU A 166 15.22 9.53 -5.65
CA GLU A 166 14.53 10.80 -5.38
C GLU A 166 13.75 10.77 -4.04
N GLY A 167 13.90 9.71 -3.24
CA GLY A 167 13.23 9.56 -1.95
C GLY A 167 11.77 9.12 -2.05
N ILE A 168 11.27 8.76 -3.23
CA ILE A 168 9.91 8.26 -3.44
C ILE A 168 9.92 6.76 -3.19
N VAL A 169 9.40 6.34 -2.04
CA VAL A 169 9.37 4.94 -1.58
C VAL A 169 7.98 4.55 -1.10
N GLY A 170 7.77 3.29 -0.78
CA GLY A 170 6.52 2.80 -0.21
C GLY A 170 5.32 2.97 -1.16
N ALA A 171 4.18 3.37 -0.61
CA ALA A 171 2.95 3.55 -1.38
C ALA A 171 3.10 4.56 -2.52
N ASP A 172 3.83 5.66 -2.30
CA ASP A 172 4.04 6.70 -3.32
C ASP A 172 4.84 6.16 -4.52
N ALA A 173 5.82 5.28 -4.30
CA ALA A 173 6.55 4.63 -5.40
C ALA A 173 5.64 3.71 -6.23
N ILE A 174 4.71 3.02 -5.57
CA ILE A 174 3.70 2.19 -6.25
C ILE A 174 2.87 3.04 -7.21
N PHE A 175 2.36 4.18 -6.74
CA PHE A 175 1.56 5.08 -7.57
C PHE A 175 2.38 5.80 -8.64
N ALA A 176 3.63 6.18 -8.34
CA ALA A 176 4.52 6.77 -9.33
C ALA A 176 4.83 5.81 -10.49
N CYS A 177 4.98 4.51 -10.21
CA CYS A 177 5.18 3.48 -11.22
C CYS A 177 3.98 3.24 -12.13
N LEU A 178 2.76 3.66 -11.72
CA LEU A 178 1.60 3.59 -12.61
C LEU A 178 1.78 4.40 -13.88
N GLY A 179 2.44 5.56 -13.83
CA GLY A 179 2.68 6.40 -15.00
C GLY A 179 3.41 5.65 -16.12
N PRO A 180 4.67 5.21 -15.91
CA PRO A 180 5.44 4.48 -16.90
C PRO A 180 4.82 3.13 -17.31
N ALA A 181 4.11 2.47 -16.41
CA ALA A 181 3.37 1.25 -16.74
C ALA A 181 2.18 1.56 -17.66
N LEU A 182 1.39 2.56 -17.32
CA LEU A 182 0.22 2.96 -18.11
C LEU A 182 0.58 3.56 -19.46
N GLU A 183 1.78 4.13 -19.61
CA GLU A 183 2.28 4.57 -20.91
C GLU A 183 2.29 3.42 -21.93
N ILE A 184 2.75 2.22 -21.50
CA ILE A 184 2.80 1.04 -22.37
C ILE A 184 1.41 0.68 -22.89
N PHE A 185 0.42 0.66 -22.02
CA PHE A 185 -0.96 0.29 -22.36
C PHE A 185 -1.70 1.39 -23.11
N SER A 186 -1.60 2.63 -22.64
CA SER A 186 -2.41 3.75 -23.13
C SER A 186 -1.93 4.33 -24.47
N ARG A 187 -0.73 3.96 -24.95
CA ARG A 187 -0.28 4.36 -26.29
C ARG A 187 -1.07 3.66 -27.39
N HIS A 188 -1.70 2.52 -27.10
CA HIS A 188 -2.57 1.79 -27.99
C HIS A 188 -4.03 2.22 -27.86
N ALA A 189 -4.80 2.11 -28.95
CA ALA A 189 -6.24 2.35 -28.91
C ALA A 189 -6.95 1.29 -28.06
N HIS A 190 -6.53 0.05 -28.23
CA HIS A 190 -6.88 -1.12 -27.41
C HIS A 190 -5.77 -2.15 -27.51
N VAL A 191 -5.76 -3.09 -26.57
CA VAL A 191 -4.78 -4.18 -26.50
C VAL A 191 -5.53 -5.49 -26.60
N GLU A 192 -5.06 -6.41 -27.43
CA GLU A 192 -5.70 -7.71 -27.68
C GLU A 192 -4.78 -8.88 -27.31
N LYS A 193 -5.39 -9.93 -26.79
CA LYS A 193 -4.77 -11.25 -26.63
C LYS A 193 -4.66 -11.95 -27.99
N ALA A 194 -3.83 -13.00 -28.08
CA ALA A 194 -3.72 -13.84 -29.25
C ALA A 194 -5.07 -14.49 -29.68
N SER A 195 -6.04 -14.54 -28.78
CA SER A 195 -7.41 -14.99 -29.05
C SER A 195 -8.30 -13.96 -29.75
N GLY A 196 -7.85 -12.70 -29.89
CA GLY A 196 -8.67 -11.57 -30.34
C GLY A 196 -9.53 -10.95 -29.21
N GLU A 197 -9.39 -11.39 -27.98
CA GLU A 197 -10.08 -10.82 -26.82
C GLU A 197 -9.40 -9.51 -26.38
N GLU A 198 -10.18 -8.46 -26.19
CA GLU A 198 -9.68 -7.17 -25.69
C GLU A 198 -9.30 -7.28 -24.21
N VAL A 199 -8.11 -6.77 -23.86
CA VAL A 199 -7.63 -6.70 -22.50
C VAL A 199 -8.16 -5.45 -21.82
N THR A 200 -8.85 -5.62 -20.71
CA THR A 200 -9.35 -4.48 -19.93
C THR A 200 -8.23 -3.79 -19.15
N LEU A 201 -8.40 -2.49 -18.89
CA LEU A 201 -7.47 -1.75 -18.03
C LEU A 201 -7.35 -2.40 -16.64
N LYS A 202 -8.46 -2.91 -16.09
CA LYS A 202 -8.46 -3.60 -14.80
C LYS A 202 -7.55 -4.83 -14.81
N GLU A 203 -7.68 -5.67 -15.84
CA GLU A 203 -6.82 -6.84 -16.01
C GLU A 203 -5.34 -6.43 -16.12
N TYR A 204 -5.03 -5.40 -16.91
CA TYR A 204 -3.67 -4.89 -17.02
C TYR A 204 -3.10 -4.41 -15.69
N LEU A 205 -3.88 -3.67 -14.91
CA LEU A 205 -3.46 -3.18 -13.60
C LEU A 205 -3.09 -4.30 -12.61
N GLU A 206 -3.71 -5.47 -12.70
CA GLU A 206 -3.33 -6.62 -11.87
C GLU A 206 -1.89 -7.06 -12.15
N TYR A 207 -1.47 -7.07 -13.42
CA TYR A 207 -0.08 -7.36 -13.79
C TYR A 207 0.88 -6.23 -13.39
N VAL A 208 0.44 -4.97 -13.46
CA VAL A 208 1.25 -3.84 -12.99
C VAL A 208 1.54 -3.96 -11.50
N TRP A 209 0.52 -4.25 -10.68
CA TRP A 209 0.71 -4.44 -9.23
C TRP A 209 1.67 -5.59 -8.93
N ALA A 210 1.54 -6.71 -9.64
CA ALA A 210 2.45 -7.84 -9.47
C ALA A 210 3.89 -7.49 -9.85
N ALA A 211 4.11 -6.77 -10.95
CA ALA A 211 5.43 -6.34 -11.39
C ALA A 211 6.07 -5.36 -10.40
N VAL A 212 5.31 -4.38 -9.91
CA VAL A 212 5.76 -3.42 -8.90
C VAL A 212 6.13 -4.12 -7.59
N ALA A 213 5.27 -5.03 -7.10
CA ALA A 213 5.52 -5.78 -5.88
C ALA A 213 6.79 -6.64 -5.98
N LYS A 214 7.00 -7.28 -7.13
CA LYS A 214 8.19 -8.07 -7.40
C LYS A 214 9.46 -7.21 -7.38
N GLU A 215 9.42 -6.05 -8.04
CA GLU A 215 10.57 -5.16 -8.09
C GLU A 215 10.86 -4.51 -6.73
N ALA A 216 9.82 -4.13 -5.97
CA ALA A 216 9.99 -3.65 -4.61
C ALA A 216 10.70 -4.69 -3.72
N LEU A 217 10.31 -5.97 -3.83
CA LEU A 217 11.01 -7.04 -3.11
C LEU A 217 12.47 -7.20 -3.56
N ASN A 218 12.75 -7.09 -4.86
CA ASN A 218 14.13 -7.12 -5.36
C ASN A 218 14.98 -6.00 -4.74
N MET A 219 14.42 -4.81 -4.60
CA MET A 219 15.09 -3.67 -3.97
C MET A 219 15.27 -3.89 -2.46
N ILE A 220 14.24 -4.35 -1.76
CA ILE A 220 14.29 -4.65 -0.31
C ILE A 220 15.38 -5.66 0.00
N PHE A 221 15.58 -6.65 -0.86
CA PHE A 221 16.56 -7.71 -0.68
C PHE A 221 17.87 -7.49 -1.47
N GLU A 222 18.15 -6.25 -1.89
CA GLU A 222 19.38 -5.84 -2.59
C GLU A 222 19.73 -6.74 -3.80
N GLY A 223 18.74 -7.02 -4.64
CA GLY A 223 18.89 -7.90 -5.80
C GLY A 223 18.99 -9.39 -5.45
N GLY A 224 18.84 -9.74 -4.18
CA GLY A 224 18.75 -11.13 -3.74
C GLY A 224 17.38 -11.73 -4.12
N ASP A 225 17.39 -13.01 -4.47
CA ASP A 225 16.16 -13.71 -4.86
C ASP A 225 15.20 -13.85 -3.66
N ALA A 226 14.08 -13.11 -3.72
CA ALA A 226 12.99 -13.22 -2.76
C ALA A 226 12.14 -14.48 -2.96
N THR A 227 12.34 -15.24 -4.07
CA THR A 227 11.55 -16.46 -4.38
C THR A 227 11.81 -17.59 -3.39
N GLY A 228 12.93 -17.57 -2.69
CA GLY A 228 13.24 -18.52 -1.62
C GLY A 228 12.56 -18.24 -0.28
N LEU A 229 11.80 -17.12 -0.15
CA LEU A 229 11.03 -16.78 1.04
C LEU A 229 9.57 -17.19 0.87
N GLU A 230 8.97 -17.62 1.97
CA GLU A 230 7.56 -17.99 2.03
C GLU A 230 6.65 -16.74 1.86
N GLU A 231 5.38 -16.95 1.57
CA GLU A 231 4.43 -15.86 1.26
C GLU A 231 4.22 -14.88 2.42
N ASP A 232 4.23 -15.37 3.66
CA ASP A 232 4.11 -14.55 4.87
C ASP A 232 5.30 -13.58 5.04
N ALA A 233 6.52 -14.05 4.73
CA ALA A 233 7.73 -13.24 4.78
C ALA A 233 7.72 -12.15 3.70
N ARG A 234 7.34 -12.50 2.47
CA ARG A 234 7.23 -11.56 1.36
C ARG A 234 6.14 -10.52 1.62
N LEU A 235 4.97 -10.97 2.12
CA LEU A 235 3.87 -10.09 2.48
C LEU A 235 4.28 -9.12 3.59
N THR A 236 4.93 -9.60 4.65
CA THR A 236 5.39 -8.76 5.76
C THR A 236 6.38 -7.69 5.28
N ALA A 237 7.38 -8.08 4.48
CA ALA A 237 8.36 -7.15 3.95
C ALA A 237 7.70 -6.06 3.08
N MET A 238 6.82 -6.46 2.17
CA MET A 238 6.11 -5.53 1.29
C MET A 238 5.14 -4.63 2.08
N TRP A 239 4.46 -5.18 3.09
CA TRP A 239 3.56 -4.43 3.97
C TRP A 239 4.30 -3.32 4.71
N LEU A 240 5.39 -3.68 5.38
CA LEU A 240 6.22 -2.72 6.11
C LEU A 240 6.83 -1.67 5.17
N TRP A 241 7.28 -2.09 3.99
CA TRP A 241 7.77 -1.17 2.97
C TRP A 241 6.69 -0.19 2.51
N THR A 242 5.46 -0.64 2.34
CA THR A 242 4.33 0.22 1.92
C THR A 242 3.99 1.26 2.98
N ILE A 243 4.06 0.91 4.27
CA ILE A 243 3.83 1.88 5.35
C ILE A 243 5.03 2.78 5.62
N SER A 244 6.22 2.45 5.17
CA SER A 244 7.43 3.26 5.35
C SER A 244 7.45 4.54 4.50
N THR A 245 6.28 5.01 4.03
CA THR A 245 6.18 6.21 3.23
C THR A 245 6.80 7.41 3.92
N GLY A 246 7.80 7.93 3.30
CA GLY A 246 8.25 9.30 3.13
C GLY A 246 8.25 10.32 4.26
N THR A 247 7.82 10.00 5.45
CA THR A 247 8.12 10.83 6.61
C THR A 247 9.37 10.28 7.28
N ASN A 248 10.51 10.85 6.93
CA ASN A 248 11.71 10.77 7.74
C ASN A 248 11.33 10.84 9.21
N GLY A 249 11.62 9.79 9.93
CA GLY A 249 11.70 9.47 11.34
C GLY A 249 11.51 10.48 12.47
N ASP A 250 10.74 11.54 12.31
CA ASP A 250 10.61 12.62 13.32
C ASP A 250 9.20 12.78 13.90
N ILE A 251 8.33 11.75 13.80
CA ILE A 251 6.97 11.80 14.41
C ILE A 251 6.87 10.81 15.58
N ALA A 252 7.91 10.68 16.38
CA ALA A 252 7.84 9.95 17.65
C ALA A 252 8.01 10.86 18.89
N GLU A 253 8.34 12.12 18.71
CA GLU A 253 8.45 13.08 19.84
C GLU A 253 7.46 14.23 19.62
N GLU A 254 6.71 14.52 20.67
CA GLU A 254 5.71 15.59 20.83
C GLU A 254 4.31 15.32 20.30
N ILE A 255 3.46 14.76 21.14
CA ILE A 255 2.17 15.33 21.52
C ILE A 255 1.69 14.62 22.79
N GLU A 256 2.10 15.09 23.94
CA GLU A 256 1.26 15.14 25.14
C GLU A 256 0.38 16.39 25.03
N ASP A 257 -0.93 16.18 25.26
CA ASP A 257 -1.95 17.17 25.60
C ASP A 257 -2.31 18.28 24.61
N GLU A 258 -3.43 18.06 23.93
CA GLU A 258 -4.53 19.04 23.91
C GLU A 258 -5.87 18.31 23.76
N GLN A 259 -6.71 18.49 24.78
CA GLN A 259 -8.11 18.08 24.86
C GLN A 259 -8.93 18.83 23.82
N GLY A 260 -9.69 18.12 23.00
CA GLY A 260 -10.61 18.73 22.05
C GLY A 260 -11.51 17.72 21.37
N GLU A 261 -12.75 17.62 21.86
CA GLU A 261 -13.99 17.11 21.28
C GLU A 261 -14.03 15.65 20.76
N GLU A 262 -14.71 14.84 21.55
CA GLU A 262 -15.12 13.47 21.27
C GLU A 262 -16.05 13.42 20.04
N ASP A 263 -15.52 12.94 18.94
CA ASP A 263 -16.35 12.40 17.85
C ASP A 263 -16.67 10.94 18.18
N THR A 264 -17.93 10.65 18.47
CA THR A 264 -18.43 9.42 19.11
C THR A 264 -18.46 8.18 18.21
N ASP A 265 -17.70 8.14 17.10
CA ASP A 265 -17.70 7.01 16.15
C ASP A 265 -16.39 6.22 16.10
N THR A 266 -15.52 6.36 17.09
CA THR A 266 -14.25 5.61 17.19
C THR A 266 -14.36 4.43 18.14
N LYS A 267 -15.20 3.44 17.85
CA LYS A 267 -15.07 2.11 18.46
C LYS A 267 -13.92 1.35 17.79
N GLY A 268 -12.73 1.43 18.40
CA GLY A 268 -11.61 0.54 18.14
C GLY A 268 -10.41 1.23 17.48
N LYS A 269 -9.59 1.89 18.29
CA LYS A 269 -8.23 2.30 17.90
C LYS A 269 -7.44 1.02 17.60
N LEU A 270 -7.23 0.72 16.31
CA LEU A 270 -6.34 -0.36 15.88
C LEU A 270 -4.90 0.19 16.01
N ASP A 271 -4.20 -0.26 17.06
CA ASP A 271 -2.77 0.00 17.20
C ASP A 271 -1.99 -1.01 16.34
N GLY A 272 -0.97 -0.55 15.62
CA GLY A 272 -0.06 -1.38 14.83
C GLY A 272 0.03 -0.99 13.36
N PHE A 273 0.49 -1.91 12.53
CA PHE A 273 0.78 -1.69 11.12
C PHE A 273 -0.51 -1.90 10.29
N VAL A 274 -1.25 -0.82 10.02
CA VAL A 274 -2.58 -0.86 9.39
C VAL A 274 -2.50 -0.40 7.93
N LEU A 275 -3.14 -1.13 7.03
CA LEU A 275 -3.43 -0.75 5.64
C LEU A 275 -4.93 -0.77 5.40
N GLU A 276 -5.41 -0.05 4.40
CA GLU A 276 -6.74 -0.26 3.85
C GLU A 276 -6.84 -1.67 3.26
N TYR A 277 -7.98 -2.35 3.48
CA TYR A 277 -8.15 -3.76 3.07
C TYR A 277 -7.88 -4.00 1.59
N ASP A 278 -8.36 -3.10 0.72
CA ASP A 278 -8.17 -3.24 -0.73
C ASP A 278 -6.69 -3.13 -1.14
N ALA A 279 -5.93 -2.23 -0.51
CA ALA A 279 -4.49 -2.11 -0.71
C ALA A 279 -3.75 -3.36 -0.23
N ALA A 280 -4.06 -3.84 0.97
CA ALA A 280 -3.48 -5.06 1.53
C ALA A 280 -3.76 -6.28 0.67
N ARG A 281 -5.00 -6.42 0.18
CA ARG A 281 -5.41 -7.51 -0.71
C ARG A 281 -4.66 -7.48 -2.04
N LYS A 282 -4.48 -6.31 -2.65
CA LYS A 282 -3.73 -6.17 -3.92
C LYS A 282 -2.25 -6.48 -3.76
N ILE A 283 -1.64 -6.03 -2.66
CA ILE A 283 -0.26 -6.41 -2.33
C ILE A 283 -0.16 -7.93 -2.20
N ALA A 284 -1.04 -8.56 -1.43
CA ALA A 284 -1.05 -10.01 -1.26
C ALA A 284 -1.24 -10.73 -2.60
N GLN A 285 -2.22 -10.33 -3.41
CA GLN A 285 -2.49 -10.89 -4.73
C GLN A 285 -1.29 -10.74 -5.68
N GLY A 286 -0.65 -9.56 -5.69
CA GLY A 286 0.56 -9.32 -6.50
C GLY A 286 1.75 -10.20 -6.11
N LEU A 287 1.79 -10.67 -4.85
CA LEU A 287 2.81 -11.58 -4.32
C LEU A 287 2.40 -13.06 -4.42
N GLY A 288 1.20 -13.36 -4.92
CA GLY A 288 0.64 -14.72 -4.90
C GLY A 288 0.31 -15.22 -3.50
N ALA A 289 0.08 -14.31 -2.53
CA ALA A 289 -0.32 -14.62 -1.18
C ALA A 289 -1.84 -14.48 -1.00
N HIS A 290 -2.41 -15.33 -0.15
CA HIS A 290 -3.84 -15.32 0.17
C HIS A 290 -4.07 -14.68 1.53
N LEU A 291 -4.44 -13.40 1.53
CA LEU A 291 -4.58 -12.60 2.75
C LEU A 291 -5.49 -13.26 3.80
N GLU A 292 -6.59 -13.84 3.34
CA GLU A 292 -7.60 -14.49 4.19
C GLU A 292 -7.11 -15.80 4.85
N GLN A 293 -6.04 -16.39 4.33
CA GLN A 293 -5.44 -17.61 4.88
C GLN A 293 -4.34 -17.32 5.91
N LEU A 294 -3.83 -16.09 5.93
CA LEU A 294 -2.74 -15.66 6.82
C LEU A 294 -3.27 -15.06 8.14
N THR A 295 -4.29 -15.68 8.74
CA THR A 295 -4.97 -15.19 9.96
C THR A 295 -4.06 -15.13 11.19
N SER A 296 -2.96 -15.88 11.21
CA SER A 296 -1.92 -15.79 12.24
C SER A 296 -0.99 -14.60 12.09
N LEU A 297 -1.09 -13.88 10.97
CA LEU A 297 -0.22 -12.77 10.62
C LEU A 297 -1.02 -11.48 10.41
N VAL A 298 -2.21 -11.58 9.83
CA VAL A 298 -3.05 -10.44 9.46
C VAL A 298 -4.43 -10.56 10.08
N GLU A 299 -4.90 -9.48 10.66
CA GLU A 299 -6.25 -9.34 11.20
C GLU A 299 -7.07 -8.40 10.29
N LEU A 300 -8.29 -8.83 9.93
CA LEU A 300 -9.18 -8.07 9.05
C LEU A 300 -10.29 -7.41 9.86
N HIS A 301 -10.47 -6.09 9.69
CA HIS A 301 -11.47 -5.27 10.37
C HIS A 301 -12.22 -4.38 9.39
N GLY A 302 -13.31 -4.88 8.81
CA GLY A 302 -14.10 -4.13 7.83
C GLY A 302 -13.26 -3.69 6.64
N GLU A 303 -13.08 -2.39 6.45
CA GLU A 303 -12.29 -1.81 5.37
C GLU A 303 -10.78 -1.73 5.67
N ARG A 304 -10.31 -2.30 6.77
CA ARG A 304 -8.91 -2.25 7.19
C ARG A 304 -8.35 -3.63 7.44
N ALA A 305 -7.08 -3.78 7.12
CA ALA A 305 -6.27 -4.93 7.42
C ALA A 305 -5.08 -4.51 8.31
N ARG A 306 -4.79 -5.28 9.34
CA ARG A 306 -3.71 -5.01 10.29
C ARG A 306 -2.72 -6.15 10.30
N LEU A 307 -1.45 -5.84 10.07
CA LEU A 307 -0.36 -6.77 10.33
C LEU A 307 -0.18 -6.88 11.84
N LEU A 308 -0.26 -8.09 12.38
CA LEU A 308 -0.17 -8.33 13.80
C LEU A 308 1.23 -7.99 14.33
N PRO A 309 1.34 -7.20 15.41
CA PRO A 309 2.60 -7.02 16.13
C PRO A 309 3.18 -8.36 16.56
N VAL A 310 4.51 -8.47 16.59
CA VAL A 310 5.20 -9.73 16.93
C VAL A 310 4.75 -10.30 18.28
N ALA A 311 4.55 -9.42 19.27
CA ALA A 311 4.10 -9.82 20.59
C ALA A 311 2.72 -10.52 20.60
N GLU A 312 1.81 -10.08 19.73
CA GLU A 312 0.46 -10.67 19.63
C GLU A 312 0.46 -12.07 19.00
N ARG A 313 1.50 -12.40 18.24
CA ARG A 313 1.70 -13.73 17.64
C ARG A 313 2.26 -14.79 18.59
N THR A 314 2.58 -14.44 19.85
CA THR A 314 3.22 -15.31 20.82
C THR A 314 2.47 -16.64 21.01
N ASN A 315 1.14 -16.59 21.13
CA ASN A 315 0.33 -17.81 21.32
C ASN A 315 0.38 -18.75 20.10
N TYR A 316 0.37 -18.21 18.90
CA TYR A 316 0.51 -18.96 17.66
C TYR A 316 1.90 -19.60 17.56
N LEU A 317 2.94 -18.82 17.83
CA LEU A 317 4.34 -19.21 17.62
C LEU A 317 4.84 -20.24 18.65
N PHE A 318 4.25 -20.26 19.88
CA PHE A 318 4.70 -21.11 20.97
C PHE A 318 3.63 -22.12 21.44
N GLY A 319 2.56 -22.33 20.67
CA GLY A 319 1.62 -23.43 20.83
C GLY A 319 0.66 -23.34 22.01
N LYS A 320 0.39 -22.14 22.52
CA LYS A 320 -0.67 -21.90 23.50
C LYS A 320 -1.95 -21.44 22.81
N GLY A 321 -2.73 -22.40 22.34
CA GLY A 321 -4.09 -22.20 21.81
C GLY A 321 -4.15 -22.21 20.29
N GLU A 322 -4.76 -23.25 19.75
CA GLU A 322 -5.24 -23.24 18.37
C GLU A 322 -6.34 -22.18 18.22
N GLY A 323 -6.09 -21.16 17.41
CA GLY A 323 -7.13 -20.51 16.61
C GLY A 323 -8.10 -19.55 17.29
N THR A 324 -7.82 -18.95 18.43
CA THR A 324 -8.64 -17.84 18.93
C THR A 324 -7.94 -16.51 18.73
N ALA A 325 -8.58 -15.63 17.94
CA ALA A 325 -8.20 -14.23 17.85
C ALA A 325 -8.06 -13.65 19.28
N PRO A 326 -7.03 -12.85 19.57
CA PRO A 326 -6.79 -12.32 20.91
C PRO A 326 -7.98 -11.48 21.34
N THR A 327 -8.68 -11.93 22.37
CA THR A 327 -9.70 -11.13 23.04
C THR A 327 -9.05 -9.87 23.60
N LYS A 328 -9.62 -8.71 23.25
CA LYS A 328 -9.18 -7.36 23.63
C LYS A 328 -8.77 -7.28 25.10
N ARG A 329 -7.50 -7.15 25.38
CA ARG A 329 -7.01 -6.61 26.66
C ARG A 329 -6.59 -5.16 26.45
N LYS A 330 -7.31 -4.25 27.10
CA LYS A 330 -6.93 -2.81 27.19
C LYS A 330 -5.66 -2.72 28.03
N GLY A 331 -4.57 -2.31 27.42
CA GLY A 331 -3.33 -1.98 28.11
C GLY A 331 -2.11 -2.14 27.20
N LYS A 332 -1.16 -1.19 27.25
CA LYS A 332 0.14 -1.34 26.59
C LYS A 332 0.78 -2.64 27.07
N PRO A 333 1.35 -3.48 26.17
CA PRO A 333 2.04 -4.70 26.60
C PRO A 333 3.26 -4.30 27.42
N LYS A 334 3.16 -4.52 28.73
CA LYS A 334 4.32 -4.46 29.61
C LYS A 334 5.13 -5.72 29.39
N GLN A 335 6.44 -5.62 29.55
CA GLN A 335 7.38 -6.75 29.43
C GLN A 335 6.94 -7.99 30.27
N LEU A 336 6.25 -7.75 31.39
CA LEU A 336 5.61 -8.80 32.22
C LEU A 336 4.50 -9.59 31.49
N SER A 337 3.71 -8.98 30.64
CA SER A 337 2.61 -9.68 29.93
C SER A 337 3.14 -10.64 28.86
N LEU A 338 4.31 -10.37 28.29
CA LEU A 338 4.99 -11.25 27.36
C LEU A 338 5.51 -12.51 28.07
N LEU A 339 6.06 -12.34 29.28
CA LEU A 339 6.52 -13.43 30.14
C LEU A 339 5.35 -14.32 30.61
N GLU A 340 4.21 -13.71 30.97
CA GLU A 340 2.98 -14.45 31.35
C GLU A 340 2.39 -15.22 30.15
N ALA A 341 2.42 -14.64 28.93
CA ALA A 341 1.96 -15.32 27.71
C ALA A 341 2.83 -16.53 27.35
N MET A 342 4.13 -16.48 27.66
CA MET A 342 5.06 -17.60 27.46
C MET A 342 4.97 -18.67 28.56
N GLY A 343 4.17 -18.43 29.61
CA GLY A 343 4.03 -19.30 30.78
C GLY A 343 5.20 -19.18 31.75
N GLU A 344 4.91 -19.27 33.04
CA GLU A 344 5.89 -19.39 34.11
C GLU A 344 6.68 -20.69 33.94
N ALA A 345 7.66 -20.70 33.05
CA ALA A 345 8.69 -21.72 33.02
C ALA A 345 9.85 -21.18 33.83
N ASP A 346 9.92 -21.53 35.07
CA ASP A 346 10.91 -21.14 36.08
C ASP A 346 12.32 -21.65 35.80
N THR A 347 12.67 -22.03 34.61
CA THR A 347 14.01 -22.50 34.25
C THR A 347 14.58 -21.77 33.08
N GLU A 348 15.58 -20.93 33.33
CA GLU A 348 16.52 -20.49 32.34
C GLU A 348 17.04 -21.70 31.56
N GLY A 349 16.57 -21.87 30.33
CA GLY A 349 17.06 -22.96 29.48
C GLY A 349 16.02 -23.89 28.88
N ALA A 350 14.75 -23.73 29.18
CA ALA A 350 13.70 -24.65 28.73
C ALA A 350 13.11 -24.31 27.34
N TRP A 351 13.94 -24.09 26.35
CA TRP A 351 13.58 -24.39 24.98
C TRP A 351 13.59 -25.92 24.87
N GLY A 352 12.43 -26.56 24.85
CA GLY A 352 12.33 -28.00 24.61
C GLY A 352 11.97 -28.90 25.79
N GLU A 353 11.77 -28.44 27.03
CA GLU A 353 11.26 -29.29 28.13
C GLU A 353 9.73 -29.27 28.24
N LYS A 354 9.13 -30.42 28.01
CA LYS A 354 7.73 -30.87 28.24
C LYS A 354 6.58 -30.26 27.43
N ASN A 355 6.69 -29.11 26.82
CA ASN A 355 5.83 -28.58 25.75
C ASN A 355 6.74 -27.84 24.79
N ALA A 356 7.63 -28.58 24.15
CA ALA A 356 8.58 -28.05 23.19
C ALA A 356 7.85 -27.22 22.12
N SER A 357 8.02 -25.91 22.18
CA SER A 357 7.59 -25.04 21.11
C SER A 357 8.29 -25.51 19.85
N LYS A 358 7.52 -25.93 18.85
CA LYS A 358 8.11 -26.35 17.59
C LYS A 358 8.81 -25.15 16.97
N VAL A 359 9.93 -25.39 16.32
CA VAL A 359 10.55 -24.39 15.43
C VAL A 359 9.52 -23.97 14.38
N GLY A 360 9.36 -22.68 14.18
CA GLY A 360 8.37 -22.14 13.26
C GLY A 360 8.50 -22.72 11.84
N ASN A 361 7.38 -22.87 11.16
CA ASN A 361 7.33 -23.50 9.85
C ASN A 361 8.01 -22.63 8.78
N THR A 362 7.83 -21.31 8.88
CA THR A 362 8.37 -20.34 7.92
C THR A 362 9.58 -19.60 8.47
N VAL A 363 10.36 -18.98 7.60
CA VAL A 363 11.48 -18.14 8.00
C VAL A 363 11.01 -16.97 8.86
N LEU A 364 9.84 -16.39 8.53
CA LEU A 364 9.23 -15.30 9.32
C LEU A 364 8.87 -15.76 10.73
N ASP A 365 8.24 -16.91 10.86
CA ASP A 365 7.89 -17.47 12.18
C ASP A 365 9.12 -17.65 13.05
N ARG A 366 10.21 -18.16 12.49
CA ARG A 366 11.50 -18.34 13.19
C ARG A 366 12.09 -17.02 13.62
N ILE A 367 12.01 -15.99 12.78
CA ILE A 367 12.44 -14.64 13.16
C ILE A 367 11.59 -14.15 14.33
N HIS A 368 10.28 -14.16 14.21
CA HIS A 368 9.39 -13.68 15.27
C HIS A 368 9.58 -14.46 16.58
N GLN A 369 9.80 -15.78 16.54
CA GLN A 369 10.20 -16.56 17.73
C GLN A 369 11.49 -16.04 18.35
N SER A 370 12.52 -15.74 17.52
CA SER A 370 13.79 -15.20 18.01
C SER A 370 13.64 -13.81 18.64
N LEU A 371 12.76 -12.95 18.06
CA LEU A 371 12.46 -11.62 18.59
C LEU A 371 11.77 -11.71 19.96
N ILE A 372 10.82 -12.63 20.13
CA ILE A 372 10.13 -12.84 21.40
C ILE A 372 11.07 -13.38 22.47
N LEU A 373 11.93 -14.35 22.14
CA LEU A 373 12.96 -14.86 23.05
C LEU A 373 13.93 -13.76 23.48
N PHE A 374 14.32 -12.90 22.54
CA PHE A 374 15.16 -11.75 22.84
C PHE A 374 14.46 -10.74 23.76
N ALA A 375 13.22 -10.36 23.44
CA ALA A 375 12.39 -9.43 24.20
C ALA A 375 12.15 -9.90 25.63
N ALA A 376 11.98 -11.22 25.83
CA ALA A 376 11.80 -11.85 27.11
C ALA A 376 13.12 -12.00 27.92
N GLY A 377 14.26 -11.57 27.37
CA GLY A 377 15.55 -11.68 28.05
C GLY A 377 16.13 -13.10 28.13
N ARG A 378 15.54 -14.08 27.41
CA ARG A 378 15.92 -15.49 27.43
C ARG A 378 17.14 -15.79 26.55
N GLY A 379 18.32 -15.30 26.93
CA GLY A 379 19.53 -15.39 26.12
C GLY A 379 19.98 -16.81 25.81
N GLU A 380 19.92 -17.73 26.77
CA GLU A 380 20.31 -19.14 26.58
C GLU A 380 19.30 -19.88 25.68
N ALA A 381 18.00 -19.64 25.84
CA ALA A 381 16.98 -20.20 24.96
C ALA A 381 17.15 -19.71 23.51
N LEU A 382 17.45 -18.43 23.33
CA LEU A 382 17.73 -17.86 22.01
C LEU A 382 18.97 -18.49 21.38
N LYS A 383 20.04 -18.70 22.17
CA LYS A 383 21.27 -19.37 21.71
C LYS A 383 20.98 -20.80 21.25
N ARG A 384 20.27 -21.60 22.06
CA ARG A 384 19.85 -22.96 21.68
C ARG A 384 19.00 -22.95 20.42
N PHE A 385 18.04 -22.05 20.32
CA PHE A 385 17.18 -21.91 19.15
C PHE A 385 17.99 -21.61 17.87
N LEU A 386 18.95 -20.71 17.93
CA LEU A 386 19.73 -20.32 16.74
C LEU A 386 20.83 -21.34 16.41
N VAL A 387 21.50 -21.93 17.43
CA VAL A 387 22.67 -22.82 17.25
C VAL A 387 22.24 -24.30 17.23
N ASP A 388 21.58 -24.78 18.28
CA ASP A 388 21.32 -26.22 18.46
C ASP A 388 20.20 -26.69 17.54
N GLU A 389 19.14 -25.89 17.35
CA GLU A 389 18.07 -26.18 16.39
C GLU A 389 18.44 -25.79 14.95
N GLY A 390 19.62 -25.21 14.75
CA GLY A 390 20.17 -24.91 13.43
C GLY A 390 19.51 -23.74 12.69
N VAL A 391 18.61 -22.98 13.34
CA VAL A 391 17.88 -21.86 12.71
C VAL A 391 18.86 -20.81 12.17
N GLY A 392 19.93 -20.53 12.90
CA GLY A 392 20.96 -19.55 12.49
C GLY A 392 21.82 -19.99 11.30
N GLN A 393 21.75 -21.26 10.87
CA GLN A 393 22.46 -21.74 9.67
C GLN A 393 21.71 -21.36 8.38
N ASP A 394 20.42 -21.05 8.45
CA ASP A 394 19.64 -20.63 7.30
C ASP A 394 19.98 -19.17 6.94
N GLN A 395 20.66 -18.96 5.82
CA GLN A 395 21.02 -17.61 5.35
C GLN A 395 19.80 -16.73 5.07
N ARG A 396 18.64 -17.32 4.73
CA ARG A 396 17.38 -16.59 4.51
C ARG A 396 16.92 -15.91 5.80
N PHE A 397 17.13 -16.56 6.97
CA PHE A 397 16.83 -16.00 8.27
C PHE A 397 17.53 -14.65 8.48
N TRP A 398 18.86 -14.60 8.27
CA TRP A 398 19.63 -13.38 8.48
C TRP A 398 19.34 -12.31 7.45
N ARG A 399 19.11 -12.70 6.19
CA ARG A 399 18.74 -11.76 5.13
C ARG A 399 17.40 -11.11 5.42
N LEU A 400 16.38 -11.90 5.77
CA LEU A 400 15.05 -11.36 6.12
C LEU A 400 15.13 -10.53 7.40
N ALA A 401 15.85 -10.96 8.43
CA ALA A 401 16.03 -10.18 9.65
C ALA A 401 16.68 -8.82 9.36
N GLN A 402 17.67 -8.77 8.46
CA GLN A 402 18.30 -7.52 8.05
C GLN A 402 17.33 -6.60 7.31
N ALA A 403 16.54 -7.13 6.37
CA ALA A 403 15.51 -6.36 5.70
C ALA A 403 14.47 -5.81 6.68
N LEU A 404 13.99 -6.66 7.60
CA LEU A 404 13.00 -6.25 8.60
C LEU A 404 13.54 -5.18 9.55
N SER A 405 14.84 -5.19 9.89
CA SER A 405 15.45 -4.14 10.74
C SER A 405 15.43 -2.77 10.07
N ALA A 406 15.51 -2.72 8.74
CA ALA A 406 15.38 -1.48 7.98
C ALA A 406 13.92 -1.05 7.80
N LEU A 407 13.00 -2.01 7.67
CA LEU A 407 11.59 -1.79 7.35
C LEU A 407 10.73 -1.46 8.56
N TYR A 408 11.00 -2.05 9.73
CA TYR A 408 10.24 -1.69 10.92
C TYR A 408 10.44 -0.21 11.26
N PRO A 409 9.37 0.55 11.54
CA PRO A 409 9.46 1.97 11.85
C PRO A 409 10.37 2.24 13.04
N LYS A 410 11.08 3.38 13.02
CA LYS A 410 11.91 3.82 14.14
C LYS A 410 11.08 3.94 15.41
N GLY A 411 11.63 3.52 16.55
CA GLY A 411 10.95 3.58 17.84
C GLY A 411 10.02 2.41 18.14
N THR A 412 9.79 1.46 17.21
CA THR A 412 9.02 0.26 17.49
C THR A 412 9.83 -0.79 18.26
N ASP A 413 9.12 -1.59 19.06
CA ASP A 413 9.72 -2.68 19.81
C ASP A 413 10.30 -3.76 18.87
N GLU A 414 9.61 -4.04 17.78
CA GLU A 414 10.03 -5.00 16.75
C GLU A 414 11.39 -4.63 16.15
N ARG A 415 11.59 -3.35 15.82
CA ARG A 415 12.87 -2.86 15.31
C ARG A 415 13.99 -3.08 16.31
N ARG A 416 13.78 -2.68 17.56
CA ARG A 416 14.76 -2.86 18.65
C ARG A 416 15.10 -4.34 18.85
N TRP A 417 14.10 -5.22 18.79
CA TRP A 417 14.34 -6.65 18.98
C TRP A 417 15.10 -7.28 17.82
N VAL A 418 14.76 -6.97 16.57
CA VAL A 418 15.47 -7.52 15.42
C VAL A 418 16.91 -7.03 15.36
N GLU A 419 17.18 -5.76 15.67
CA GLU A 419 18.51 -5.22 15.78
C GLU A 419 19.32 -5.94 16.90
N GLY A 420 18.67 -6.23 18.03
CA GLY A 420 19.25 -6.99 19.13
C GLY A 420 19.60 -8.44 18.79
N VAL A 421 18.79 -9.11 17.98
CA VAL A 421 19.07 -10.46 17.45
C VAL A 421 20.23 -10.41 16.46
N LEU A 422 20.23 -9.44 15.53
CA LEU A 422 21.30 -9.24 14.54
C LEU A 422 22.66 -8.96 15.20
N ALA A 423 22.68 -8.16 16.28
CA ALA A 423 23.91 -7.86 17.02
C ALA A 423 24.58 -9.11 17.61
N ARG A 424 23.80 -10.16 17.91
CA ARG A 424 24.32 -11.43 18.45
C ARG A 424 24.89 -12.39 17.40
N LYS A 425 24.62 -12.14 16.10
CA LYS A 425 25.04 -12.99 14.99
C LYS A 425 26.51 -13.39 15.07
N LYS A 426 27.42 -12.41 15.14
CA LYS A 426 28.88 -12.66 15.22
C LYS A 426 29.29 -13.42 16.48
N GLY A 427 28.67 -13.09 17.64
CA GLY A 427 28.98 -13.76 18.91
C GLY A 427 28.52 -15.22 18.97
N LEU A 428 27.59 -15.61 18.11
CA LEU A 428 27.06 -16.98 17.99
C LEU A 428 27.72 -17.78 16.86
N GLY A 429 28.66 -17.18 16.12
CA GLY A 429 29.46 -17.87 15.11
C GLY A 429 28.85 -17.93 13.70
N PHE A 430 27.91 -17.02 13.37
CA PHE A 430 27.26 -16.93 12.06
C PHE A 430 27.78 -15.81 11.17
#